data_caf7ad1c0d95840ec414bbd671451762
#
_entry.id   caf7ad1c0d95840ec414bbd671451762
#
_cell.length_a   1.000
_cell.length_b   1.000
_cell.length_c   1.000
_cell.angle_alpha   90.00
_cell.angle_beta   90.00
_cell.angle_gamma   90.00
#
_symmetry.space_group_name_H-M   'P 1'
#
loop_
_entity.id
_entity.type
_entity.pdbx_description
1 polymer ?
#
loop_
_entity_poly.entity_id
_entity_poly.type
_entity_poly.pdbx_seq_one_letter_code
_entity_poly.pdbx_strand_id
1 'polypeptide(L)'
;MPDALRQIGYTVTLVKPEELTAANLKKYDALVVGIRAYNTVDRLKTQQPEILRYIEAGGNVVVQYVVSRGTVLPEIGPYPITLSNDRVTVEDAPVTLTKHPLLAAPNQIAAEDFKGWVQEQGLYYPSKWDPKYQTVISSGDPGEPAKESAILVTDYGKGHYIYTGLSLFRELPAGVPGAYRLITNMISYGMKPAP
;
A
#
# COMPACT_ATOMS: atom_id res chain seq x y z
N MET A 1 -3.79 1.56 -12.62
CA MET A 1 -4.26 1.99 -11.28
C MET A 1 -5.20 3.21 -11.34
N PRO A 2 -4.81 4.43 -11.82
CA PRO A 2 -5.72 5.58 -11.80
C PRO A 2 -7.07 5.33 -12.47
N ASP A 3 -7.07 4.75 -13.66
CA ASP A 3 -8.32 4.48 -14.39
C ASP A 3 -9.18 3.41 -13.73
N ALA A 4 -8.54 2.38 -13.14
CA ALA A 4 -9.26 1.38 -12.37
C ALA A 4 -9.98 1.98 -11.14
N LEU A 5 -9.34 2.93 -10.44
CA LEU A 5 -9.99 3.64 -9.34
C LEU A 5 -11.14 4.54 -9.82
N ARG A 6 -10.97 5.22 -10.97
CA ARG A 6 -12.06 6.02 -11.58
C ARG A 6 -13.26 5.16 -11.94
N GLN A 7 -13.04 3.96 -12.46
CA GLN A 7 -14.12 3.02 -12.83
C GLN A 7 -15.00 2.63 -11.65
N ILE A 8 -14.45 2.59 -10.44
CA ILE A 8 -15.22 2.28 -9.21
C ILE A 8 -15.69 3.54 -8.47
N GLY A 9 -15.60 4.72 -9.10
CA GLY A 9 -16.22 5.95 -8.60
C GLY A 9 -15.31 6.92 -7.85
N TYR A 10 -13.99 6.66 -7.73
CA TYR A 10 -13.08 7.62 -7.13
C TYR A 10 -12.81 8.82 -8.04
N THR A 11 -12.76 10.02 -7.46
CA THR A 11 -12.18 11.19 -8.11
C THR A 11 -10.66 11.11 -7.96
N VAL A 12 -9.96 10.86 -9.07
CA VAL A 12 -8.50 10.67 -9.06
C VAL A 12 -7.78 11.82 -9.72
N THR A 13 -6.96 12.53 -8.94
CA THR A 13 -6.06 13.59 -9.39
C THR A 13 -4.63 13.06 -9.47
N LEU A 14 -3.96 13.25 -10.60
CA LEU A 14 -2.53 12.98 -10.73
C LEU A 14 -1.75 14.20 -10.23
N VAL A 15 -1.18 14.07 -9.04
CA VAL A 15 -0.40 15.14 -8.41
C VAL A 15 1.03 15.09 -8.95
N LYS A 16 1.51 16.24 -9.43
CA LYS A 16 2.90 16.37 -9.87
C LYS A 16 3.85 16.41 -8.67
N PRO A 17 5.10 15.93 -8.83
CA PRO A 17 6.05 15.89 -7.71
C PRO A 17 6.26 17.24 -7.03
N GLU A 18 6.25 18.36 -7.77
CA GLU A 18 6.38 19.72 -7.23
C GLU A 18 5.17 20.18 -6.41
N GLU A 19 4.03 19.53 -6.58
CA GLU A 19 2.79 19.82 -5.87
C GLU A 19 2.63 19.01 -4.58
N LEU A 20 3.56 18.09 -4.27
CA LEU A 20 3.56 17.25 -3.06
C LEU A 20 3.94 18.07 -1.83
N THR A 21 3.09 19.02 -1.44
CA THR A 21 3.20 19.75 -0.17
C THR A 21 2.09 19.33 0.78
N ALA A 22 2.35 19.33 2.08
CA ALA A 22 1.34 18.97 3.09
C ALA A 22 0.08 19.84 2.95
N ALA A 23 0.24 21.13 2.63
CA ALA A 23 -0.87 22.05 2.42
C ALA A 23 -1.74 21.65 1.19
N ASN A 24 -1.11 21.24 0.09
CA ASN A 24 -1.81 20.82 -1.11
C ASN A 24 -2.48 19.45 -0.92
N LEU A 25 -1.83 18.55 -0.20
CA LEU A 25 -2.34 17.19 0.03
C LEU A 25 -3.59 17.14 0.93
N LYS A 26 -3.78 18.14 1.80
CA LYS A 26 -4.96 18.22 2.72
C LYS A 26 -6.33 18.20 2.01
N LYS A 27 -6.39 18.51 0.71
CA LYS A 27 -7.65 18.48 -0.07
C LYS A 27 -8.01 17.08 -0.58
N TYR A 28 -7.16 16.09 -0.37
CA TYR A 28 -7.38 14.71 -0.78
C TYR A 28 -7.61 13.82 0.44
N ASP A 29 -8.51 12.86 0.28
CA ASP A 29 -8.81 11.87 1.32
C ASP A 29 -7.65 10.90 1.54
N ALA A 30 -6.93 10.55 0.47
CA ALA A 30 -5.75 9.71 0.54
C ALA A 30 -4.75 10.05 -0.58
N LEU A 31 -3.47 9.78 -0.32
CA LEU A 31 -2.40 9.79 -1.30
C LEU A 31 -2.00 8.35 -1.64
N VAL A 32 -2.11 7.97 -2.92
CA VAL A 32 -1.60 6.68 -3.41
C VAL A 32 -0.29 6.93 -4.17
N VAL A 33 0.81 6.46 -3.62
CA VAL A 33 2.13 6.52 -4.25
C VAL A 33 2.27 5.34 -5.19
N GLY A 34 2.49 5.63 -6.48
CA GLY A 34 2.57 4.61 -7.53
C GLY A 34 3.75 3.67 -7.37
N ILE A 35 3.65 2.52 -8.03
CA ILE A 35 4.73 1.52 -8.04
C ILE A 35 6.05 2.17 -8.45
N ARG A 36 7.14 1.80 -7.76
CA ARG A 36 8.51 2.25 -8.04
C ARG A 36 8.71 3.78 -7.98
N ALA A 37 7.76 4.56 -7.46
CA ALA A 37 7.93 6.01 -7.37
C ALA A 37 9.20 6.37 -6.58
N TYR A 38 9.47 5.68 -5.47
CA TYR A 38 10.71 5.83 -4.70
C TYR A 38 11.99 5.33 -5.40
N ASN A 39 11.87 4.73 -6.58
CA ASN A 39 13.04 4.38 -7.40
C ASN A 39 13.25 5.36 -8.56
N THR A 40 12.22 6.08 -9.00
CA THR A 40 12.24 6.80 -10.28
C THR A 40 11.92 8.29 -10.18
N VAL A 41 11.39 8.75 -9.03
CA VAL A 41 10.97 10.14 -8.83
C VAL A 41 11.94 10.85 -7.88
N ASP A 42 13.00 11.42 -8.42
CA ASP A 42 14.06 12.10 -7.64
C ASP A 42 13.54 13.18 -6.68
N ARG A 43 12.45 13.84 -7.04
CA ARG A 43 11.79 14.88 -6.24
C ARG A 43 11.35 14.37 -4.86
N LEU A 44 11.10 13.08 -4.71
CA LEU A 44 10.73 12.50 -3.42
C LEU A 44 11.83 12.69 -2.36
N LYS A 45 13.10 12.85 -2.75
CA LYS A 45 14.20 13.22 -1.83
C LYS A 45 13.87 14.47 -1.01
N THR A 46 13.24 15.46 -1.63
CA THR A 46 12.93 16.75 -1.01
C THR A 46 11.47 16.84 -0.55
N GLN A 47 10.58 16.01 -1.09
CA GLN A 47 9.15 16.06 -0.75
C GLN A 47 8.73 15.05 0.31
N GLN A 48 9.57 14.09 0.67
CA GLN A 48 9.27 13.13 1.73
C GLN A 48 8.85 13.80 3.07
N PRO A 49 9.52 14.87 3.55
CA PRO A 49 9.06 15.56 4.76
C PRO A 49 7.64 16.13 4.65
N GLU A 50 7.22 16.56 3.46
CA GLU A 50 5.85 17.07 3.24
C GLU A 50 4.81 15.95 3.29
N ILE A 51 5.15 14.78 2.73
CA ILE A 51 4.30 13.58 2.83
C ILE A 51 4.16 13.17 4.30
N LEU A 52 5.24 13.16 5.06
CA LEU A 52 5.20 12.84 6.49
C LEU A 52 4.37 13.85 7.28
N ARG A 53 4.47 15.15 7.00
CA ARG A 53 3.62 16.17 7.63
C ARG A 53 2.15 16.00 7.28
N TYR A 54 1.84 15.57 6.05
CA TYR A 54 0.47 15.26 5.65
C TYR A 54 -0.08 14.10 6.48
N ILE A 55 0.69 13.02 6.66
CA ILE A 55 0.28 11.88 7.51
C ILE A 55 0.11 12.34 8.96
N GLU A 56 1.11 13.06 9.50
CA GLU A 56 1.07 13.55 10.89
C GLU A 56 -0.17 14.39 11.19
N ALA A 57 -0.65 15.14 10.19
CA ALA A 57 -1.86 15.97 10.28
C ALA A 57 -3.18 15.18 10.12
N GLY A 58 -3.15 13.88 9.84
CA GLY A 58 -4.32 13.02 9.70
C GLY A 58 -4.54 12.45 8.30
N GLY A 59 -3.58 12.62 7.38
CA GLY A 59 -3.66 12.06 6.03
C GLY A 59 -3.44 10.55 5.99
N ASN A 60 -3.98 9.88 4.99
CA ASN A 60 -3.77 8.46 4.71
C ASN A 60 -2.90 8.29 3.47
N VAL A 61 -1.80 7.54 3.58
CA VAL A 61 -0.84 7.30 2.49
C VAL A 61 -0.69 5.81 2.23
N VAL A 62 -0.92 5.42 0.98
CA VAL A 62 -0.72 4.05 0.49
C VAL A 62 0.47 4.05 -0.46
N VAL A 63 1.55 3.38 -0.07
CA VAL A 63 2.75 3.19 -0.90
C VAL A 63 2.72 1.80 -1.50
N GLN A 64 2.70 1.73 -2.82
CA GLN A 64 2.81 0.48 -3.55
C GLN A 64 4.27 0.06 -3.67
N TYR A 65 4.52 -1.17 -4.09
CA TYR A 65 5.83 -1.78 -4.05
C TYR A 65 6.96 -0.88 -4.60
N VAL A 66 8.10 -0.98 -3.93
CA VAL A 66 9.34 -0.30 -4.26
C VAL A 66 10.42 -1.36 -4.43
N VAL A 67 11.19 -1.28 -5.51
CA VAL A 67 12.31 -2.20 -5.75
C VAL A 67 13.37 -2.02 -4.65
N SER A 68 13.88 -3.12 -4.12
CA SER A 68 14.76 -3.16 -2.94
C SER A 68 16.08 -2.42 -3.09
N ARG A 69 16.45 -2.01 -4.31
CA ARG A 69 17.69 -1.28 -4.61
C ARG A 69 17.41 -0.07 -5.49
N GLY A 70 18.29 0.93 -5.41
CA GLY A 70 18.17 2.16 -6.22
C GLY A 70 17.02 3.06 -5.76
N THR A 71 16.68 3.03 -4.48
CA THR A 71 15.75 4.00 -3.91
C THR A 71 16.38 5.38 -3.87
N VAL A 72 15.59 6.41 -4.17
CA VAL A 72 16.05 7.81 -4.20
C VAL A 72 16.36 8.37 -2.81
N LEU A 73 15.87 7.70 -1.75
CA LEU A 73 16.17 8.00 -0.35
C LEU A 73 16.13 6.70 0.47
N PRO A 74 16.83 6.64 1.62
CA PRO A 74 16.93 5.41 2.40
C PRO A 74 15.61 5.01 3.08
N GLU A 75 14.82 6.00 3.53
CA GLU A 75 13.58 5.76 4.28
C GLU A 75 12.37 6.14 3.43
N ILE A 76 11.51 5.16 3.14
CA ILE A 76 10.31 5.34 2.32
C ILE A 76 9.03 5.52 3.15
N GLY A 77 9.12 5.35 4.46
CA GLY A 77 8.01 5.47 5.41
C GLY A 77 8.37 6.31 6.63
N PRO A 78 7.44 6.48 7.57
CA PRO A 78 7.66 7.24 8.80
C PRO A 78 8.61 6.54 9.78
N TYR A 79 8.77 5.22 9.66
CA TYR A 79 9.70 4.40 10.45
C TYR A 79 10.49 3.48 9.52
N PRO A 80 11.64 2.95 9.98
CA PRO A 80 12.50 2.11 9.15
C PRO A 80 11.81 0.87 8.56
N ILE A 81 11.98 0.69 7.26
CA ILE A 81 11.61 -0.52 6.50
C ILE A 81 12.81 -0.93 5.66
N THR A 82 13.25 -2.18 5.80
CA THR A 82 14.27 -2.76 4.92
C THR A 82 13.59 -3.58 3.83
N LEU A 83 13.59 -3.05 2.61
CA LEU A 83 13.06 -3.76 1.44
C LEU A 83 13.94 -4.96 1.07
N SER A 84 13.34 -6.00 0.56
CA SER A 84 14.04 -7.18 0.05
C SER A 84 13.57 -7.60 -1.34
N ASN A 85 14.08 -8.72 -1.84
CA ASN A 85 13.58 -9.36 -3.06
C ASN A 85 12.54 -10.45 -2.75
N ASP A 86 12.09 -10.54 -1.52
CA ASP A 86 11.07 -11.51 -1.12
C ASP A 86 9.77 -11.26 -1.89
N ARG A 87 9.14 -12.36 -2.28
CA ARG A 87 7.94 -12.36 -3.11
C ARG A 87 7.10 -13.61 -2.83
N VAL A 88 5.88 -13.60 -3.32
CA VAL A 88 5.02 -14.77 -3.48
C VAL A 88 4.64 -14.82 -4.95
N THR A 89 5.16 -15.85 -5.64
CA THR A 89 5.08 -15.98 -7.11
C THR A 89 3.84 -16.73 -7.56
N VAL A 90 3.30 -17.58 -6.70
CA VAL A 90 2.05 -18.29 -6.98
C VAL A 90 0.89 -17.35 -6.68
N GLU A 91 0.14 -17.02 -7.71
CA GLU A 91 -0.93 -16.03 -7.66
C GLU A 91 -2.08 -16.40 -6.70
N ASP A 92 -2.40 -17.68 -6.58
CA ASP A 92 -3.43 -18.21 -5.69
C ASP A 92 -2.86 -18.87 -4.41
N ALA A 93 -1.60 -18.52 -4.06
CA ALA A 93 -1.00 -18.99 -2.81
C ALA A 93 -1.92 -18.70 -1.61
N PRO A 94 -2.07 -19.66 -0.68
CA PRO A 94 -2.94 -19.48 0.47
C PRO A 94 -2.59 -18.26 1.31
N VAL A 95 -3.59 -17.46 1.65
CA VAL A 95 -3.44 -16.26 2.48
C VAL A 95 -4.05 -16.50 3.85
N THR A 96 -3.28 -16.21 4.88
CA THR A 96 -3.75 -16.14 6.26
C THR A 96 -4.00 -14.68 6.64
N LEU A 97 -5.20 -14.39 7.11
CA LEU A 97 -5.63 -13.05 7.50
C LEU A 97 -5.46 -12.84 9.00
N THR A 98 -4.96 -11.67 9.40
CA THR A 98 -4.97 -11.25 10.81
C THR A 98 -6.33 -10.62 11.17
N LYS A 99 -6.50 -10.23 12.44
CA LYS A 99 -7.68 -9.48 12.88
C LYS A 99 -7.48 -7.96 12.73
N HIS A 100 -6.78 -7.53 11.69
CA HIS A 100 -6.49 -6.11 11.47
C HIS A 100 -7.74 -5.35 10.96
N PRO A 101 -8.04 -4.13 11.48
CA PRO A 101 -9.21 -3.34 11.06
C PRO A 101 -9.27 -3.03 9.56
N LEU A 102 -8.12 -2.92 8.89
CA LEU A 102 -8.03 -2.74 7.43
C LEU A 102 -8.78 -3.85 6.66
N LEU A 103 -8.89 -5.05 7.22
CA LEU A 103 -9.59 -6.17 6.58
C LEU A 103 -11.09 -6.18 6.84
N ALA A 104 -11.60 -5.27 7.66
CA ALA A 104 -12.99 -5.26 8.09
C ALA A 104 -13.86 -4.18 7.41
N ALA A 105 -13.25 -3.06 7.00
CA ALA A 105 -14.03 -1.92 6.50
C ALA A 105 -13.27 -1.13 5.40
N PRO A 106 -14.00 -0.60 4.40
CA PRO A 106 -15.44 -0.72 4.17
C PRO A 106 -15.89 -2.10 3.69
N ASN A 107 -14.96 -2.96 3.27
CA ASN A 107 -15.25 -4.31 2.83
C ASN A 107 -14.72 -5.32 3.86
N GLN A 108 -15.51 -6.34 4.16
CA GLN A 108 -15.01 -7.50 4.91
C GLN A 108 -14.16 -8.35 3.96
N ILE A 109 -12.84 -8.31 4.11
CA ILE A 109 -11.90 -9.09 3.30
C ILE A 109 -11.82 -10.51 3.84
N ALA A 110 -11.86 -11.48 2.93
CA ALA A 110 -11.75 -12.91 3.22
C ALA A 110 -10.69 -13.57 2.32
N ALA A 111 -10.37 -14.84 2.56
CA ALA A 111 -9.41 -15.58 1.74
C ALA A 111 -9.85 -15.68 0.27
N GLU A 112 -11.15 -15.66 0.01
CA GLU A 112 -11.74 -15.65 -1.32
C GLU A 112 -11.37 -14.43 -2.15
N ASP A 113 -11.07 -13.28 -1.52
CA ASP A 113 -10.66 -12.05 -2.20
C ASP A 113 -9.24 -12.18 -2.84
N PHE A 114 -8.51 -13.24 -2.50
CA PHE A 114 -7.20 -13.55 -3.12
C PHE A 114 -7.29 -14.63 -4.20
N LYS A 115 -8.49 -15.08 -4.56
CA LYS A 115 -8.70 -16.02 -5.67
C LYS A 115 -8.80 -15.29 -7.01
N GLY A 116 -8.31 -15.93 -8.05
CA GLY A 116 -8.34 -15.39 -9.41
C GLY A 116 -7.36 -14.25 -9.64
N TRP A 117 -6.38 -14.08 -8.77
CA TRP A 117 -5.24 -13.18 -8.99
C TRP A 117 -4.43 -13.67 -10.18
N VAL A 118 -3.66 -12.77 -10.82
CA VAL A 118 -2.94 -13.07 -12.05
C VAL A 118 -1.42 -12.87 -11.88
N GLN A 119 -0.64 -13.76 -12.45
CA GLN A 119 0.82 -13.80 -12.51
C GLN A 119 1.51 -14.06 -11.17
N GLU A 120 1.41 -13.15 -10.20
CA GLU A 120 2.09 -13.25 -8.91
C GLU A 120 1.27 -12.51 -7.85
N GLN A 121 1.32 -12.99 -6.63
CA GLN A 121 0.58 -12.34 -5.55
C GLN A 121 1.23 -11.03 -5.11
N GLY A 122 2.57 -10.98 -5.10
CA GLY A 122 3.28 -9.76 -4.77
C GLY A 122 4.80 -9.92 -4.73
N LEU A 123 5.51 -8.78 -4.60
CA LEU A 123 6.95 -8.70 -4.73
C LEU A 123 7.55 -7.56 -3.89
N TYR A 124 8.85 -7.66 -3.64
CA TYR A 124 9.63 -6.71 -2.83
C TYR A 124 9.06 -6.53 -1.41
N TYR A 125 8.68 -7.64 -0.79
CA TYR A 125 8.24 -7.63 0.59
C TYR A 125 9.39 -7.22 1.52
N PRO A 126 9.16 -6.35 2.50
CA PRO A 126 10.17 -6.01 3.49
C PRO A 126 10.68 -7.24 4.26
N SER A 127 12.02 -7.34 4.44
CA SER A 127 12.65 -8.36 5.28
C SER A 127 12.78 -7.93 6.73
N LYS A 128 12.70 -6.62 6.98
CA LYS A 128 12.74 -6.00 8.30
C LYS A 128 11.86 -4.76 8.35
N TRP A 129 11.22 -4.51 9.48
CA TRP A 129 10.44 -3.30 9.74
C TRP A 129 10.45 -2.93 11.22
N ASP A 130 10.22 -1.65 11.51
CA ASP A 130 10.08 -1.16 12.88
C ASP A 130 8.86 -1.82 13.55
N PRO A 131 8.92 -2.17 14.86
CA PRO A 131 7.79 -2.79 15.60
C PRO A 131 6.50 -1.97 15.64
N LYS A 132 6.53 -0.69 15.25
CA LYS A 132 5.34 0.14 15.10
C LYS A 132 4.48 -0.24 13.89
N TYR A 133 5.03 -0.98 12.92
CA TYR A 133 4.25 -1.53 11.83
C TYR A 133 3.51 -2.79 12.27
N GLN A 134 2.26 -2.88 11.86
CA GLN A 134 1.41 -4.06 12.01
C GLN A 134 1.36 -4.82 10.69
N THR A 135 1.48 -6.13 10.76
CA THR A 135 1.28 -7.01 9.61
C THR A 135 -0.20 -7.35 9.46
N VAL A 136 -0.68 -7.45 8.24
CA VAL A 136 -2.12 -7.59 7.94
C VAL A 136 -2.46 -8.98 7.41
N ILE A 137 -1.59 -9.52 6.57
CA ILE A 137 -1.74 -10.85 5.99
C ILE A 137 -0.40 -11.57 5.98
N SER A 138 -0.46 -12.91 5.90
CA SER A 138 0.71 -13.72 5.57
C SER A 138 0.40 -14.71 4.46
N SER A 139 1.38 -14.96 3.59
CA SER A 139 1.29 -15.93 2.50
C SER A 139 2.67 -16.39 2.08
N GLY A 140 2.77 -17.51 1.37
CA GLY A 140 4.02 -18.04 0.86
C GLY A 140 3.78 -19.03 -0.27
N ASP A 141 4.76 -19.15 -1.15
CA ASP A 141 4.74 -20.17 -2.18
C ASP A 141 4.77 -21.58 -1.55
N PRO A 142 4.19 -22.60 -2.18
CA PRO A 142 4.18 -23.97 -1.66
C PRO A 142 5.59 -24.45 -1.29
N GLY A 143 5.77 -24.85 -0.04
CA GLY A 143 7.06 -25.32 0.49
C GLY A 143 7.99 -24.21 0.99
N GLU A 144 7.60 -22.95 0.90
CA GLU A 144 8.33 -21.82 1.47
C GLU A 144 7.71 -21.32 2.78
N PRO A 145 8.52 -20.72 3.66
CA PRO A 145 8.00 -20.03 4.84
C PRO A 145 7.05 -18.88 4.44
N ALA A 146 5.95 -18.73 5.18
CA ALA A 146 5.04 -17.61 4.98
C ALA A 146 5.72 -16.27 5.26
N LYS A 147 5.44 -15.27 4.43
CA LYS A 147 5.93 -13.90 4.51
C LYS A 147 4.78 -13.00 5.01
N GLU A 148 5.05 -12.20 6.03
CA GLU A 148 4.02 -11.43 6.75
C GLU A 148 3.95 -9.95 6.32
N SER A 149 4.88 -9.50 5.51
CA SER A 149 5.10 -8.09 5.20
C SER A 149 4.53 -7.64 3.85
N ALA A 150 3.62 -8.44 3.27
CA ALA A 150 2.91 -8.06 2.04
C ALA A 150 2.11 -6.76 2.20
N ILE A 151 1.58 -6.52 3.40
CA ILE A 151 0.94 -5.27 3.80
C ILE A 151 1.44 -4.90 5.20
N LEU A 152 2.04 -3.72 5.33
CA LEU A 152 2.47 -3.13 6.59
C LEU A 152 1.68 -1.85 6.84
N VAL A 153 1.10 -1.71 8.02
CA VAL A 153 0.31 -0.53 8.43
C VAL A 153 0.92 0.07 9.68
N THR A 154 1.01 1.38 9.74
CA THR A 154 1.40 2.09 10.97
C THR A 154 0.68 3.42 11.07
N ASP A 155 0.45 3.84 12.31
CA ASP A 155 0.02 5.20 12.63
C ASP A 155 1.23 6.13 12.69
N TYR A 156 1.04 7.37 12.24
CA TYR A 156 2.03 8.43 12.40
C TYR A 156 1.31 9.77 12.66
N GLY A 157 1.47 10.30 13.85
CA GLY A 157 0.68 11.45 14.32
C GLY A 157 -0.80 11.09 14.38
N LYS A 158 -1.62 11.74 13.55
CA LYS A 158 -3.08 11.52 13.47
C LYS A 158 -3.49 10.71 12.23
N GLY A 159 -2.56 10.36 11.37
CA GLY A 159 -2.82 9.69 10.11
C GLY A 159 -2.16 8.33 10.02
N HIS A 160 -2.22 7.76 8.82
CA HIS A 160 -1.85 6.37 8.57
C HIS A 160 -0.90 6.25 7.38
N TYR A 161 0.03 5.34 7.49
CA TYR A 161 0.91 4.92 6.40
C TYR A 161 0.72 3.43 6.15
N ILE A 162 0.53 3.08 4.89
CA ILE A 162 0.38 1.70 4.43
C ILE A 162 1.43 1.44 3.35
N TYR A 163 2.27 0.44 3.55
CA TYR A 163 3.09 -0.15 2.48
C TYR A 163 2.42 -1.41 1.97
N THR A 164 2.40 -1.62 0.67
CA THR A 164 1.99 -2.90 0.09
C THR A 164 2.92 -3.35 -1.03
N GLY A 165 3.40 -4.59 -0.91
CA GLY A 165 4.12 -5.30 -1.96
C GLY A 165 3.20 -6.10 -2.88
N LEU A 166 1.89 -6.10 -2.65
CA LEU A 166 0.94 -6.83 -3.48
C LEU A 166 0.88 -6.28 -4.91
N SER A 167 0.69 -7.17 -5.88
CA SER A 167 0.69 -6.83 -7.32
C SER A 167 -0.61 -6.18 -7.82
N LEU A 168 -1.19 -5.27 -7.01
CA LEU A 168 -2.43 -4.55 -7.32
C LEU A 168 -2.41 -3.86 -8.70
N PHE A 169 -1.23 -3.48 -9.19
CA PHE A 169 -1.06 -2.88 -10.51
C PHE A 169 -1.34 -3.85 -11.67
N ARG A 170 -1.35 -5.16 -11.41
CA ARG A 170 -1.76 -6.22 -12.34
C ARG A 170 -3.22 -6.60 -12.13
N GLU A 171 -3.60 -6.76 -10.87
CA GLU A 171 -4.91 -7.26 -10.47
C GLU A 171 -6.05 -6.31 -10.85
N LEU A 172 -5.84 -4.99 -10.65
CA LEU A 172 -6.86 -4.00 -10.97
C LEU A 172 -7.16 -3.92 -12.48
N PRO A 173 -6.17 -3.85 -13.40
CA PRO A 173 -6.46 -3.92 -14.84
C PRO A 173 -7.06 -5.24 -15.28
N ALA A 174 -6.76 -6.34 -14.59
CA ALA A 174 -7.36 -7.65 -14.86
C ALA A 174 -8.80 -7.78 -14.33
N GLY A 175 -9.29 -6.80 -13.57
CA GLY A 175 -10.65 -6.79 -13.05
C GLY A 175 -10.87 -7.71 -11.85
N VAL A 176 -9.83 -8.06 -11.09
CA VAL A 176 -9.91 -8.97 -9.93
C VAL A 176 -10.70 -8.30 -8.79
N PRO A 177 -11.91 -8.79 -8.44
CA PRO A 177 -12.78 -8.09 -7.50
C PRO A 177 -12.17 -7.92 -6.11
N GLY A 178 -11.47 -8.94 -5.60
CA GLY A 178 -10.84 -8.89 -4.28
C GLY A 178 -9.76 -7.82 -4.18
N ALA A 179 -8.99 -7.59 -5.26
CA ALA A 179 -7.99 -6.53 -5.31
C ALA A 179 -8.64 -5.13 -5.24
N TYR A 180 -9.80 -4.93 -5.87
CA TYR A 180 -10.58 -3.69 -5.76
C TYR A 180 -11.09 -3.46 -4.34
N ARG A 181 -11.61 -4.49 -3.69
CA ARG A 181 -12.08 -4.43 -2.30
C ARG A 181 -10.93 -4.08 -1.36
N LEU A 182 -9.77 -4.71 -1.54
CA LEU A 182 -8.60 -4.49 -0.70
C LEU A 182 -8.01 -3.09 -0.87
N ILE A 183 -7.84 -2.60 -2.11
CA ILE A 183 -7.34 -1.23 -2.33
C ILE A 183 -8.32 -0.18 -1.81
N THR A 184 -9.63 -0.43 -1.90
CA THR A 184 -10.65 0.43 -1.32
C THR A 184 -10.50 0.51 0.19
N ASN A 185 -10.28 -0.61 0.87
CA ASN A 185 -10.00 -0.62 2.31
C ASN A 185 -8.73 0.16 2.67
N MET A 186 -7.65 0.00 1.88
CA MET A 186 -6.41 0.76 2.11
C MET A 186 -6.62 2.27 1.95
N ILE A 187 -7.32 2.71 0.90
CA ILE A 187 -7.59 4.13 0.64
C ILE A 187 -8.49 4.72 1.73
N SER A 188 -9.47 3.95 2.21
CA SER A 188 -10.45 4.39 3.20
C SER A 188 -10.02 4.15 4.65
N TYR A 189 -8.81 3.62 4.87
CA TYR A 189 -8.35 3.27 6.22
C TYR A 189 -8.28 4.51 7.12
N GLY A 190 -8.88 4.41 8.32
CA GLY A 190 -8.96 5.51 9.27
C GLY A 190 -10.03 6.56 8.96
N MET A 191 -10.70 6.49 7.81
CA MET A 191 -11.81 7.39 7.50
C MET A 191 -13.04 7.05 8.34
N LYS A 192 -13.74 8.08 8.80
CA LYS A 192 -15.05 7.88 9.40
C LYS A 192 -16.05 7.56 8.30
N PRO A 193 -16.99 6.62 8.54
CA PRO A 193 -18.12 6.44 7.62
C PRO A 193 -18.80 7.79 7.36
N ALA A 194 -19.22 8.00 6.12
CA ALA A 194 -20.08 9.14 5.82
C ALA A 194 -21.36 9.05 6.68
N PRO A 195 -21.87 10.18 7.19
CA PRO A 195 -23.09 10.22 8.01
C PRO A 195 -24.31 9.75 7.22
#